data_83a35eec6c5533b01c47fc31147097f6
#
_entry.id   83a35eec6c5533b01c47fc31147097f6
#
_cell.length_a   1.000
_cell.length_b   1.000
_cell.length_c   1.000
_cell.angle_alpha   90.00
_cell.angle_beta   90.00
_cell.angle_gamma   90.00
#
_symmetry.space_group_name_H-M   'P 1'
#
loop_
_entity.id
_entity.type
_entity.pdbx_description
1 polymer ?
#
loop_
_entity_poly.entity_id
_entity_poly.type
_entity_poly.pdbx_seq_one_letter_code
_entity_poly.pdbx_strand_id
1 'polypeptide(L)'
;YVGEWKDGLPNGQGTITYPNGNKYVGGLKDGEKDGQGTFTFSDGERYVGKFKDGKYHGQGTVTSPDGLKYVGGYKDGKKNGQGTGTWFDGSEYVGEYKNGYEHGQGTLTIPDGGKYEGEWKGGKKNGQGTWTYYNGDKYVGEFKDDEPWNGTTYDKNGNIYLKYVNGK
;
A
#
# COMPACT_ATOMS: atom_id res chain seq x y z
N TYR A 1 11.85 28.20 -6.69
CA TYR A 1 11.43 28.14 -5.31
C TYR A 1 10.85 29.46 -4.84
N VAL A 2 9.74 29.39 -4.15
CA VAL A 2 9.12 30.53 -3.45
C VAL A 2 8.84 30.10 -2.01
N GLY A 3 9.43 30.77 -1.03
CA GLY A 3 9.28 30.43 0.38
C GLY A 3 10.34 31.03 1.28
N GLU A 4 10.44 30.49 2.48
CA GLU A 4 11.35 30.94 3.52
C GLU A 4 12.78 30.45 3.27
N TRP A 5 13.75 31.26 3.64
CA TRP A 5 15.18 31.01 3.47
C TRP A 5 15.91 31.16 4.80
N LYS A 6 16.89 30.29 5.03
CA LYS A 6 17.83 30.39 6.14
C LYS A 6 19.24 30.01 5.66
N ASP A 7 20.22 30.82 5.97
CA ASP A 7 21.63 30.56 5.62
C ASP A 7 21.86 30.23 4.12
N GLY A 8 21.09 30.88 3.23
CA GLY A 8 21.16 30.68 1.78
C GLY A 8 20.47 29.41 1.25
N LEU A 9 19.81 28.65 2.10
CA LEU A 9 19.07 27.43 1.74
C LEU A 9 17.56 27.59 1.98
N PRO A 10 16.68 26.93 1.16
CA PRO A 10 15.28 26.80 1.44
C PRO A 10 15.05 26.23 2.84
N ASN A 11 14.24 26.89 3.66
CA ASN A 11 13.97 26.51 5.04
C ASN A 11 12.60 27.04 5.45
N GLY A 12 11.86 26.32 6.31
CA GLY A 12 10.48 26.70 6.67
C GLY A 12 9.46 26.27 5.62
N GLN A 13 8.42 27.07 5.39
CA GLN A 13 7.37 26.75 4.41
C GLN A 13 7.70 27.27 3.02
N GLY A 14 7.40 26.47 2.01
CA GLY A 14 7.66 26.91 0.64
C GLY A 14 7.03 26.06 -0.46
N THR A 15 7.19 26.55 -1.67
CA THR A 15 6.78 25.90 -2.93
C THR A 15 7.98 25.70 -3.83
N ILE A 16 8.20 24.48 -4.28
CA ILE A 16 9.16 24.14 -5.32
C ILE A 16 8.39 23.73 -6.57
N THR A 17 8.66 24.39 -7.70
CA THR A 17 8.18 23.95 -9.02
C THR A 17 9.37 23.41 -9.79
N TYR A 18 9.28 22.19 -10.26
CA TYR A 18 10.33 21.48 -10.99
C TYR A 18 10.16 21.69 -12.51
N PRO A 19 11.25 21.68 -13.31
CA PRO A 19 11.16 21.85 -14.76
C PRO A 19 10.29 20.80 -15.49
N ASN A 20 10.15 19.61 -14.91
CA ASN A 20 9.29 18.53 -15.43
C ASN A 20 7.81 18.67 -15.08
N GLY A 21 7.39 19.79 -14.49
CA GLY A 21 6.00 20.05 -14.10
C GLY A 21 5.60 19.54 -12.71
N ASN A 22 6.47 18.80 -12.02
CA ASN A 22 6.20 18.40 -10.63
C ASN A 22 6.17 19.62 -9.71
N LYS A 23 5.43 19.53 -8.62
CA LYS A 23 5.32 20.59 -7.63
C LYS A 23 5.37 20.04 -6.21
N TYR A 24 6.12 20.71 -5.35
CA TYR A 24 6.08 20.48 -3.91
C TYR A 24 5.56 21.71 -3.18
N VAL A 25 4.72 21.52 -2.19
CA VAL A 25 4.27 22.57 -1.25
C VAL A 25 4.36 22.00 0.16
N GLY A 26 5.15 22.61 1.02
CA GLY A 26 5.29 22.12 2.40
C GLY A 26 6.56 22.59 3.09
N GLY A 27 6.90 21.89 4.16
CA GLY A 27 8.07 22.19 4.97
C GLY A 27 9.38 21.82 4.28
N LEU A 28 10.38 22.67 4.48
CA LEU A 28 11.75 22.45 4.04
C LEU A 28 12.70 22.68 5.20
N LYS A 29 13.79 21.94 5.19
CA LYS A 29 14.89 22.08 6.12
C LYS A 29 16.20 21.88 5.36
N ASP A 30 17.11 22.86 5.45
CA ASP A 30 18.43 22.83 4.83
C ASP A 30 18.38 22.44 3.32
N GLY A 31 17.36 22.95 2.61
CA GLY A 31 17.12 22.69 1.19
C GLY A 31 16.34 21.43 0.85
N GLU A 32 16.08 20.54 1.81
CA GLU A 32 15.37 19.30 1.61
C GLU A 32 13.91 19.34 2.12
N LYS A 33 13.02 18.53 1.51
CA LYS A 33 11.65 18.38 1.99
C LYS A 33 11.66 17.74 3.37
N ASP A 34 11.09 18.44 4.36
CA ASP A 34 11.00 17.98 5.76
C ASP A 34 9.71 18.47 6.41
N GLY A 35 9.07 17.64 7.24
CA GLY A 35 7.77 17.96 7.85
C GLY A 35 6.60 17.63 6.94
N GLN A 36 5.47 18.29 7.13
CA GLN A 36 4.26 18.07 6.34
C GLN A 36 4.37 18.73 4.96
N GLY A 37 3.88 18.03 3.93
CA GLY A 37 3.90 18.57 2.58
C GLY A 37 3.03 17.81 1.61
N THR A 38 2.86 18.42 0.43
CA THR A 38 2.20 17.85 -0.74
C THR A 38 3.17 17.82 -1.89
N PHE A 39 3.39 16.65 -2.48
CA PHE A 39 4.09 16.49 -3.75
C PHE A 39 3.08 16.11 -4.82
N THR A 40 3.02 16.88 -5.90
CA THR A 40 2.16 16.61 -7.04
C THR A 40 3.05 16.33 -8.24
N PHE A 41 2.86 15.18 -8.87
CA PHE A 41 3.52 14.79 -10.10
C PHE A 41 2.84 15.44 -11.32
N SER A 42 3.55 15.56 -12.42
CA SER A 42 3.02 16.17 -13.66
C SER A 42 1.88 15.35 -14.31
N ASP A 43 1.80 14.06 -14.04
CA ASP A 43 0.72 13.15 -14.46
C ASP A 43 -0.53 13.21 -13.58
N GLY A 44 -0.49 14.01 -12.50
CA GLY A 44 -1.58 14.20 -11.56
C GLY A 44 -1.53 13.28 -10.32
N GLU A 45 -0.58 12.35 -10.24
CA GLU A 45 -0.37 11.61 -8.99
C GLU A 45 0.02 12.61 -7.86
N ARG A 46 -0.46 12.33 -6.66
CA ARG A 46 -0.25 13.22 -5.52
C ARG A 46 0.06 12.45 -4.25
N TYR A 47 1.13 12.85 -3.57
CA TYR A 47 1.41 12.46 -2.18
C TYR A 47 1.09 13.60 -1.23
N VAL A 48 0.38 13.30 -0.14
CA VAL A 48 0.14 14.21 0.99
C VAL A 48 0.57 13.51 2.26
N GLY A 49 1.54 14.06 2.97
CA GLY A 49 2.03 13.42 4.19
C GLY A 49 3.32 14.02 4.69
N LYS A 50 3.94 13.28 5.61
CA LYS A 50 5.20 13.68 6.20
C LYS A 50 6.38 13.34 5.30
N PHE A 51 7.34 14.26 5.24
CA PHE A 51 8.66 14.09 4.62
C PHE A 51 9.74 14.11 5.69
N LYS A 52 10.82 13.43 5.41
CA LYS A 52 12.07 13.48 6.17
C LYS A 52 13.24 13.29 5.21
N ASP A 53 14.20 14.19 5.25
CA ASP A 53 15.39 14.14 4.40
C ASP A 53 15.02 13.88 2.92
N GLY A 54 14.06 14.68 2.39
CA GLY A 54 13.55 14.59 1.02
C GLY A 54 12.63 13.41 0.69
N LYS A 55 12.45 12.42 1.59
CA LYS A 55 11.73 11.16 1.36
C LYS A 55 10.38 11.13 2.07
N TYR A 56 9.41 10.38 1.55
CA TYR A 56 8.17 10.06 2.25
C TYR A 56 8.49 9.33 3.56
N HIS A 57 7.87 9.78 4.65
CA HIS A 57 8.10 9.26 5.99
C HIS A 57 6.85 9.39 6.86
N GLY A 58 6.69 8.53 7.90
CA GLY A 58 5.52 8.57 8.78
C GLY A 58 4.22 8.29 8.04
N GLN A 59 3.14 8.96 8.38
CA GLN A 59 1.84 8.78 7.73
C GLN A 59 1.74 9.62 6.46
N GLY A 60 1.12 9.03 5.42
CA GLY A 60 0.89 9.72 4.16
C GLY A 60 -0.20 9.05 3.30
N THR A 61 -0.67 9.81 2.33
CA THR A 61 -1.65 9.37 1.34
C THR A 61 -1.09 9.60 -0.06
N VAL A 62 -1.09 8.57 -0.89
CA VAL A 62 -0.91 8.68 -2.35
C VAL A 62 -2.26 8.52 -3.03
N THR A 63 -2.52 9.34 -4.04
CA THR A 63 -3.68 9.20 -4.93
C THR A 63 -3.23 9.40 -6.37
N SER A 64 -3.73 8.58 -7.28
CA SER A 64 -3.53 8.72 -8.72
C SER A 64 -4.85 9.02 -9.44
N PRO A 65 -4.84 9.71 -10.58
CA PRO A 65 -6.05 10.01 -11.36
C PRO A 65 -6.81 8.78 -11.86
N ASP A 66 -6.13 7.65 -12.01
CA ASP A 66 -6.72 6.36 -12.41
C ASP A 66 -7.45 5.63 -11.27
N GLY A 67 -7.49 6.22 -10.06
CA GLY A 67 -8.20 5.68 -8.91
C GLY A 67 -7.33 4.87 -7.94
N LEU A 68 -6.03 4.68 -8.22
CA LEU A 68 -5.13 4.09 -7.24
C LEU A 68 -5.00 5.00 -6.01
N LYS A 69 -5.14 4.41 -4.83
CA LYS A 69 -4.97 5.13 -3.56
C LYS A 69 -4.20 4.28 -2.55
N TYR A 70 -3.34 4.91 -1.79
CA TYR A 70 -2.74 4.30 -0.60
C TYR A 70 -2.81 5.28 0.57
N VAL A 71 -3.22 4.78 1.73
CA VAL A 71 -3.22 5.53 2.99
C VAL A 71 -2.49 4.68 4.03
N GLY A 72 -1.39 5.19 4.58
CA GLY A 72 -0.65 4.40 5.57
C GLY A 72 0.75 4.91 5.87
N GLY A 73 1.53 4.03 6.48
CA GLY A 73 2.89 4.32 6.90
C GLY A 73 3.89 4.31 5.76
N TYR A 74 4.88 5.19 5.88
CA TYR A 74 6.06 5.28 5.02
C TYR A 74 7.33 5.31 5.84
N LYS A 75 8.37 4.65 5.34
CA LYS A 75 9.74 4.71 5.87
C LYS A 75 10.71 4.79 4.70
N ASP A 76 11.56 5.81 4.69
CA ASP A 76 12.61 6.02 3.69
C ASP A 76 12.09 5.95 2.24
N GLY A 77 10.90 6.56 1.99
CA GLY A 77 10.24 6.62 0.69
C GLY A 77 9.40 5.39 0.31
N LYS A 78 9.35 4.34 1.14
CA LYS A 78 8.62 3.10 0.84
C LYS A 78 7.46 2.89 1.81
N LYS A 79 6.34 2.30 1.33
CA LYS A 79 5.24 1.84 2.18
C LYS A 79 5.78 0.92 3.27
N ASN A 80 5.40 1.17 4.53
CA ASN A 80 5.91 0.43 5.69
C ASN A 80 4.99 0.58 6.89
N GLY A 81 4.70 -0.50 7.60
CA GLY A 81 3.72 -0.53 8.70
C GLY A 81 2.30 -0.75 8.20
N GLN A 82 1.31 -0.34 8.94
CA GLN A 82 -0.10 -0.51 8.57
C GLN A 82 -0.51 0.44 7.45
N GLY A 83 -1.35 -0.05 6.53
CA GLY A 83 -1.88 0.75 5.44
C GLY A 83 -3.06 0.12 4.73
N THR A 84 -3.76 0.95 3.97
CA THR A 84 -4.83 0.57 3.06
C THR A 84 -4.44 0.96 1.63
N GLY A 85 -4.42 -0.01 0.74
CA GLY A 85 -4.23 0.19 -0.70
C GLY A 85 -5.54 -0.10 -1.43
N THR A 86 -5.95 0.79 -2.33
CA THR A 86 -7.10 0.59 -3.23
C THR A 86 -6.59 0.68 -4.66
N TRP A 87 -6.94 -0.27 -5.50
CA TRP A 87 -6.56 -0.30 -6.92
C TRP A 87 -7.68 0.23 -7.83
N PHE A 88 -7.35 0.48 -9.09
CA PHE A 88 -8.27 1.02 -10.11
C PHE A 88 -9.49 0.12 -10.37
N ASP A 89 -9.38 -1.19 -10.14
CA ASP A 89 -10.48 -2.14 -10.26
C ASP A 89 -11.41 -2.17 -9.03
N GLY A 90 -11.11 -1.36 -7.98
CA GLY A 90 -11.83 -1.30 -6.73
C GLY A 90 -11.42 -2.35 -5.71
N SER A 91 -10.44 -3.19 -6.01
CA SER A 91 -9.85 -4.09 -5.02
C SER A 91 -9.20 -3.30 -3.90
N GLU A 92 -9.27 -3.81 -2.67
CA GLU A 92 -8.70 -3.16 -1.49
C GLU A 92 -7.88 -4.14 -0.65
N TYR A 93 -6.69 -3.73 -0.28
CA TYR A 93 -5.87 -4.42 0.73
C TYR A 93 -5.79 -3.57 1.99
N VAL A 94 -6.02 -4.20 3.14
CA VAL A 94 -5.83 -3.62 4.47
C VAL A 94 -4.89 -4.52 5.26
N GLY A 95 -3.73 -4.01 5.65
CA GLY A 95 -2.75 -4.83 6.37
C GLY A 95 -1.38 -4.20 6.50
N GLU A 96 -0.42 -5.08 6.76
CA GLU A 96 0.97 -4.68 6.93
C GLU A 96 1.67 -4.51 5.59
N TYR A 97 2.55 -3.52 5.51
CA TYR A 97 3.47 -3.27 4.41
C TYR A 97 4.92 -3.29 4.90
N LYS A 98 5.82 -3.82 4.09
CA LYS A 98 7.26 -3.81 4.35
C LYS A 98 8.04 -3.58 3.06
N ASN A 99 8.88 -2.54 3.05
CA ASN A 99 9.72 -2.18 1.90
C ASN A 99 8.91 -1.95 0.60
N GLY A 100 7.66 -1.48 0.70
CA GLY A 100 6.79 -1.17 -0.44
C GLY A 100 5.77 -2.25 -0.78
N TYR A 101 5.87 -3.45 -0.22
CA TYR A 101 5.05 -4.61 -0.55
C TYR A 101 4.16 -5.04 0.63
N GLU A 102 3.02 -5.67 0.33
CA GLU A 102 2.16 -6.35 1.31
C GLU A 102 2.99 -7.40 2.07
N HIS A 103 2.85 -7.44 3.39
CA HIS A 103 3.63 -8.30 4.27
C HIS A 103 2.85 -8.60 5.57
N GLY A 104 3.27 -9.62 6.33
CA GLY A 104 2.63 -9.94 7.61
C GLY A 104 1.16 -10.31 7.45
N GLN A 105 0.29 -9.81 8.31
CA GLN A 105 -1.14 -10.07 8.24
C GLN A 105 -1.86 -9.03 7.39
N GLY A 106 -2.81 -9.48 6.56
CA GLY A 106 -3.60 -8.57 5.74
C GLY A 106 -4.83 -9.21 5.13
N THR A 107 -5.76 -8.34 4.75
CA THR A 107 -7.01 -8.69 4.09
C THR A 107 -7.04 -8.05 2.70
N LEU A 108 -7.25 -8.85 1.66
CA LEU A 108 -7.57 -8.40 0.31
C LEU A 108 -9.05 -8.67 0.05
N THR A 109 -9.77 -7.64 -0.40
CA THR A 109 -11.17 -7.74 -0.85
C THR A 109 -11.22 -7.35 -2.32
N ILE A 110 -11.89 -8.14 -3.14
CA ILE A 110 -12.15 -7.83 -4.55
C ILE A 110 -13.64 -7.56 -4.79
N PRO A 111 -13.98 -6.65 -5.74
CA PRO A 111 -15.36 -6.17 -5.92
C PRO A 111 -16.40 -7.23 -6.23
N ASP A 112 -16.00 -8.37 -6.80
CA ASP A 112 -16.88 -9.49 -7.09
C ASP A 112 -17.28 -10.30 -5.85
N GLY A 113 -16.78 -9.94 -4.65
CA GLY A 113 -17.05 -10.58 -3.37
C GLY A 113 -16.00 -11.59 -2.94
N GLY A 114 -14.92 -11.75 -3.69
CA GLY A 114 -13.76 -12.55 -3.27
C GLY A 114 -12.99 -11.86 -2.13
N LYS A 115 -12.52 -12.65 -1.16
CA LYS A 115 -11.78 -12.13 0.00
C LYS A 115 -10.68 -13.09 0.43
N TYR A 116 -9.48 -12.54 0.65
CA TYR A 116 -8.39 -13.24 1.31
C TYR A 116 -8.12 -12.62 2.68
N GLU A 117 -7.94 -13.46 3.67
CA GLU A 117 -7.52 -13.07 5.03
C GLU A 117 -6.38 -13.99 5.45
N GLY A 118 -5.18 -13.44 5.68
CA GLY A 118 -4.05 -14.29 6.03
C GLY A 118 -2.69 -13.61 5.91
N GLU A 119 -1.68 -14.48 5.80
CA GLU A 119 -0.29 -14.07 5.76
C GLU A 119 0.17 -13.66 4.35
N TRP A 120 1.03 -12.66 4.30
CA TRP A 120 1.61 -12.07 3.10
C TRP A 120 3.13 -11.98 3.20
N LYS A 121 3.79 -12.16 2.08
CA LYS A 121 5.24 -12.03 1.99
C LYS A 121 5.65 -11.46 0.64
N GLY A 122 6.16 -10.22 0.64
CA GLY A 122 6.66 -9.59 -0.58
C GLY A 122 5.60 -9.40 -1.67
N GLY A 123 4.36 -9.03 -1.30
CA GLY A 123 3.25 -8.80 -2.20
C GLY A 123 2.48 -10.04 -2.62
N LYS A 124 2.78 -11.19 -2.01
CA LYS A 124 2.13 -12.47 -2.33
C LYS A 124 1.50 -13.10 -1.10
N LYS A 125 0.37 -13.79 -1.29
CA LYS A 125 -0.21 -14.68 -0.26
C LYS A 125 0.77 -15.78 0.05
N ASN A 126 1.14 -15.94 1.33
CA ASN A 126 2.18 -16.89 1.73
C ASN A 126 2.02 -17.21 3.23
N GLY A 127 1.95 -18.48 3.60
CA GLY A 127 1.65 -18.91 4.96
C GLY A 127 0.17 -19.22 5.15
N GLN A 128 -0.35 -19.14 6.36
CA GLN A 128 -1.73 -19.49 6.66
C GLN A 128 -2.72 -18.41 6.21
N GLY A 129 -3.85 -18.85 5.64
CA GLY A 129 -4.89 -17.93 5.21
C GLY A 129 -6.20 -18.60 4.85
N THR A 130 -7.20 -17.76 4.65
CA THR A 130 -8.52 -18.14 4.16
C THR A 130 -8.83 -17.34 2.90
N TRP A 131 -9.14 -18.04 1.82
CA TRP A 131 -9.76 -17.43 0.65
C TRP A 131 -11.26 -17.74 0.66
N THR A 132 -12.08 -16.72 0.64
CA THR A 132 -13.53 -16.82 0.47
C THR A 132 -13.86 -16.45 -0.97
N TYR A 133 -14.52 -17.33 -1.69
CA TYR A 133 -14.98 -17.13 -3.07
C TYR A 133 -16.30 -16.36 -3.08
N TYR A 134 -16.64 -15.75 -4.22
CA TYR A 134 -17.88 -14.99 -4.41
C TYR A 134 -19.17 -15.81 -4.14
N ASN A 135 -19.12 -17.14 -4.34
CA ASN A 135 -20.25 -18.05 -4.09
C ASN A 135 -20.36 -18.47 -2.61
N GLY A 136 -19.46 -18.02 -1.74
CA GLY A 136 -19.41 -18.34 -0.31
C GLY A 136 -18.61 -19.59 0.05
N ASP A 137 -18.05 -20.31 -0.92
CA ASP A 137 -17.09 -21.38 -0.68
C ASP A 137 -15.80 -20.84 -0.07
N LYS A 138 -15.03 -21.68 0.61
CA LYS A 138 -13.79 -21.24 1.26
C LYS A 138 -12.68 -22.26 1.07
N TYR A 139 -11.49 -21.75 0.78
CA TYR A 139 -10.25 -22.49 1.02
C TYR A 139 -9.64 -22.01 2.35
N VAL A 140 -9.26 -22.96 3.20
CA VAL A 140 -8.58 -22.68 4.48
C VAL A 140 -7.30 -23.51 4.52
N GLY A 141 -6.16 -22.86 4.69
CA GLY A 141 -4.88 -23.54 4.74
C GLY A 141 -3.69 -22.68 4.39
N GLU A 142 -2.63 -23.37 4.01
CA GLU A 142 -1.36 -22.75 3.62
C GLU A 142 -1.40 -22.27 2.16
N PHE A 143 -0.85 -21.09 1.93
CA PHE A 143 -0.57 -20.53 0.62
C PHE A 143 0.93 -20.47 0.39
N LYS A 144 1.35 -20.64 -0.86
CA LYS A 144 2.73 -20.48 -1.30
C LYS A 144 2.74 -19.74 -2.64
N ASP A 145 3.35 -18.55 -2.66
CA ASP A 145 3.44 -17.69 -3.84
C ASP A 145 2.11 -17.49 -4.57
N ASP A 146 1.05 -17.10 -3.82
CA ASP A 146 -0.34 -16.88 -4.21
C ASP A 146 -1.21 -18.13 -4.40
N GLU A 147 -0.62 -19.33 -4.49
CA GLU A 147 -1.34 -20.55 -4.77
C GLU A 147 -1.69 -21.33 -3.49
N PRO A 148 -2.86 -21.99 -3.41
CA PRO A 148 -3.17 -22.97 -2.36
C PRO A 148 -2.11 -24.07 -2.31
N TRP A 149 -1.58 -24.36 -1.11
CA TRP A 149 -0.50 -25.34 -0.96
C TRP A 149 -0.90 -26.56 -0.15
N ASN A 150 -1.26 -26.39 1.12
CA ASN A 150 -1.76 -27.43 2.01
C ASN A 150 -3.02 -26.93 2.69
N GLY A 151 -4.18 -27.52 2.42
CA GLY A 151 -5.42 -27.02 3.01
C GLY A 151 -6.66 -27.74 2.52
N THR A 152 -7.80 -27.18 2.85
CA THR A 152 -9.09 -27.78 2.57
C THR A 152 -10.05 -26.75 2.01
N THR A 153 -10.77 -27.14 0.98
CA THR A 153 -11.87 -26.34 0.42
C THR A 153 -13.21 -26.85 0.95
N TYR A 154 -14.02 -25.92 1.40
CA TYR A 154 -15.35 -26.14 1.91
C TYR A 154 -16.37 -25.44 1.01
N ASP A 155 -17.55 -26.06 0.83
CA ASP A 155 -18.68 -25.36 0.24
C ASP A 155 -19.22 -24.30 1.24
N LYS A 156 -20.15 -23.48 0.79
CA LYS A 156 -20.82 -22.46 1.62
C LYS A 156 -21.57 -23.02 2.84
N ASN A 157 -21.86 -24.31 2.86
CA ASN A 157 -22.54 -25.01 3.97
C ASN A 157 -21.53 -25.68 4.93
N GLY A 158 -20.23 -25.61 4.62
CA GLY A 158 -19.16 -26.17 5.42
C GLY A 158 -18.78 -27.61 5.09
N ASN A 159 -19.33 -28.21 4.02
CA ASN A 159 -18.95 -29.54 3.60
C ASN A 159 -17.61 -29.51 2.86
N ILE A 160 -16.72 -30.47 3.16
CA ILE A 160 -15.45 -30.60 2.47
C ILE A 160 -15.69 -31.21 1.09
N TYR A 161 -15.12 -30.60 0.03
CA TYR A 161 -15.15 -31.16 -1.30
C TYR A 161 -13.78 -31.34 -1.96
N LEU A 162 -12.72 -30.67 -1.45
CA LEU A 162 -11.36 -30.81 -1.97
C LEU A 162 -10.33 -30.59 -0.87
N LYS A 163 -9.23 -31.36 -0.93
CA LYS A 163 -8.04 -31.17 -0.10
C LYS A 163 -6.83 -30.97 -0.98
N TYR A 164 -5.99 -30.03 -0.62
CA TYR A 164 -4.70 -29.77 -1.24
C TYR A 164 -3.57 -30.36 -0.41
N VAL A 165 -2.64 -31.03 -1.06
CA VAL A 165 -1.38 -31.52 -0.47
C VAL A 165 -0.25 -31.18 -1.45
N ASN A 166 0.68 -30.32 -1.02
CA ASN A 166 1.79 -29.82 -1.84
C ASN A 166 1.31 -29.22 -3.18
N GLY A 167 0.22 -28.43 -3.14
CA GLY A 167 -0.33 -27.72 -4.30
C GLY A 167 -1.07 -28.60 -5.32
N LYS A 168 -1.45 -29.82 -4.93
CA LYS A 168 -2.19 -30.76 -5.76
C LYS A 168 -3.43 -31.29 -5.06
#